data_a8f7a41c58f54a8988f7983d8a7e341c
#
_entry.id   a8f7a41c58f54a8988f7983d8a7e341c
#
_cell.length_a   1.000
_cell.length_b   1.000
_cell.length_c   1.000
_cell.angle_alpha   90.00
_cell.angle_beta   90.00
_cell.angle_gamma   90.00
#
_symmetry.space_group_name_H-M   'P 1'
#
loop_
_entity.id
_entity.type
_entity.pdbx_description
1 polymer ?
#
loop_
_entity_poly.entity_id
_entity_poly.type
_entity_poly.pdbx_seq_one_letter_code
_entity_poly.pdbx_strand_id
1 'polypeptide(L)' 'MDFFKNKIKKFQEKKLDEILFKIQFHESTRKKLEEKMKKSKEIDEKFQKQIKYHSQMEEIWRGNEEKLRRQMEENK' A
#
# COMPACT_ATOMS: atom_id res chain seq x y z
N MET A 1 -17.21 -19.94 -20.68
CA MET A 1 -15.85 -19.40 -20.81
C MET A 1 -15.68 -18.03 -20.17
N ASP A 2 -16.62 -17.14 -20.40
CA ASP A 2 -16.57 -15.81 -19.78
C ASP A 2 -16.75 -15.85 -18.26
N PHE A 3 -17.34 -16.94 -17.75
CA PHE A 3 -17.55 -17.14 -16.33
C PHE A 3 -16.23 -17.17 -15.54
N PHE A 4 -15.25 -17.94 -16.02
CA PHE A 4 -13.96 -18.04 -15.34
C PHE A 4 -13.16 -16.74 -15.42
N LYS A 5 -13.18 -16.09 -16.59
CA LYS A 5 -12.51 -14.81 -16.77
C LYS A 5 -13.09 -13.74 -15.84
N ASN A 6 -14.41 -13.71 -15.71
CA ASN A 6 -15.09 -12.77 -14.83
C ASN A 6 -14.78 -13.03 -13.36
N LYS A 7 -14.67 -14.31 -12.97
CA LYS A 7 -14.29 -14.68 -11.61
C LYS A 7 -12.88 -14.23 -11.28
N ILE A 8 -11.95 -14.49 -12.20
CA ILE A 8 -10.55 -14.07 -12.03
C ILE A 8 -10.47 -12.56 -11.93
N LYS A 9 -11.17 -11.85 -12.81
CA LYS A 9 -11.20 -10.39 -12.81
C LYS A 9 -11.72 -9.84 -11.49
N LYS A 10 -12.84 -10.37 -11.00
CA LYS A 10 -13.41 -9.94 -9.72
C LYS A 10 -12.46 -10.21 -8.55
N PHE A 11 -11.80 -11.36 -8.56
CA PHE A 11 -10.82 -11.70 -7.53
C PHE A 11 -9.64 -10.73 -7.56
N GLN A 12 -9.14 -10.42 -8.76
CA GLN A 12 -8.03 -9.47 -8.92
C GLN A 12 -8.42 -8.06 -8.48
N GLU A 13 -9.62 -7.61 -8.85
CA GLU A 13 -10.13 -6.30 -8.43
C GLU A 13 -10.24 -6.19 -6.92
N LYS A 14 -10.75 -7.23 -6.27
CA LYS A 14 -10.87 -7.27 -4.82
C LYS A 14 -9.49 -7.22 -4.15
N LYS A 15 -8.54 -7.99 -4.69
CA LYS A 15 -7.18 -8.01 -4.17
C LYS A 15 -6.51 -6.66 -4.36
N LEU A 16 -6.74 -6.01 -5.51
CA LEU A 16 -6.22 -4.67 -5.77
C LEU A 16 -6.75 -3.67 -4.76
N ASP A 17 -8.05 -3.72 -4.45
CA ASP A 17 -8.66 -2.85 -3.45
C ASP A 17 -8.01 -3.03 -2.08
N GLU A 18 -7.73 -4.27 -1.69
CA GLU A 18 -7.05 -4.55 -0.43
C GLU A 18 -5.64 -3.97 -0.40
N ILE A 19 -4.91 -4.10 -1.50
CA ILE A 19 -3.56 -3.55 -1.63
C ILE A 19 -3.61 -2.02 -1.54
N LEU A 20 -4.51 -1.38 -2.28
CA LEU A 20 -4.67 0.08 -2.26
C LEU A 20 -5.03 0.59 -0.86
N PHE A 21 -5.87 -0.14 -0.14
CA PHE A 21 -6.21 0.19 1.24
C PHE A 21 -4.97 0.16 2.13
N LYS A 22 -4.13 -0.85 1.98
CA LYS A 22 -2.91 -0.98 2.79
C LYS A 22 -1.91 0.13 2.46
N ILE A 23 -1.77 0.49 1.19
CA ILE A 23 -0.92 1.61 0.78
C ILE A 23 -1.41 2.90 1.45
N GLN A 24 -2.70 3.17 1.35
CA GLN A 24 -3.30 4.36 1.92
C GLN A 24 -3.13 4.41 3.44
N PHE A 25 -3.33 3.27 4.10
CA PHE A 25 -3.17 3.16 5.55
C PHE A 25 -1.75 3.52 5.98
N HIS A 26 -0.74 2.93 5.33
CA HIS A 26 0.66 3.19 5.69
C HIS A 26 1.06 4.62 5.34
N GLU A 27 0.64 5.13 4.20
CA GLU A 27 0.91 6.51 3.80
C GLU A 27 0.32 7.51 4.78
N SER A 28 -0.95 7.34 5.15
CA SER A 28 -1.63 8.22 6.11
C SER A 28 -0.96 8.19 7.47
N THR A 29 -0.62 7.00 7.95
CA THR A 29 0.05 6.83 9.24
C THR A 29 1.42 7.49 9.23
N ARG A 30 2.19 7.28 8.16
CA ARG A 30 3.51 7.89 8.01
C ARG A 30 3.41 9.42 8.03
N LYS A 31 2.47 9.99 7.29
CA LYS A 31 2.28 11.45 7.25
C LYS A 31 1.92 12.02 8.62
N LYS A 32 1.07 11.33 9.38
CA LYS A 32 0.71 11.75 10.73
C LYS A 32 1.92 11.73 11.67
N LEU A 33 2.76 10.71 11.56
CA LEU A 33 3.97 10.60 12.36
C LEU A 33 4.97 11.70 12.00
N GLU A 34 5.11 11.99 10.70
CA GLU A 34 5.98 13.07 10.25
C GLU A 34 5.52 14.43 10.77
N GLU A 35 4.20 14.68 10.77
CA GLU A 35 3.66 15.91 11.34
C GLU A 35 3.93 16.03 12.83
N LYS A 36 3.78 14.93 13.57
CA LYS A 36 4.08 14.91 15.00
C LYS A 36 5.55 15.21 15.25
N MET A 37 6.44 14.68 14.43
CA MET A 37 7.86 14.97 14.54
C MET A 37 8.19 16.44 14.30
N LYS A 38 7.52 17.06 13.32
CA LYS A 38 7.72 18.49 13.03
C LYS A 38 7.27 19.37 14.18
N LYS A 39 6.22 18.97 14.89
CA LYS A 39 5.71 19.73 16.04
C LYS A 39 6.52 19.52 17.29
N SER A 40 7.19 18.38 17.41
CA SER A 40 8.06 18.07 18.51
C SER A 40 9.46 18.59 18.21
N LYS A 41 10.03 19.39 19.10
CA LYS A 41 11.39 19.90 18.94
C LYS A 41 12.44 18.85 19.26
N GLU A 42 12.02 17.70 19.80
CA GLU A 42 12.92 16.61 20.15
C GLU A 42 12.91 15.55 19.06
N ILE A 43 14.10 15.04 18.74
CA ILE A 43 14.23 13.91 17.80
C ILE A 43 13.80 12.65 18.54
N ASP A 44 12.67 12.08 18.15
CA ASP A 44 12.18 10.85 18.74
C ASP A 44 12.57 9.69 17.82
N GLU A 45 13.57 8.91 18.25
CA GLU A 45 14.01 7.73 17.51
C GLU A 45 12.90 6.73 17.27
N LYS A 46 11.94 6.65 18.20
CA LYS A 46 10.80 5.76 18.11
C LYS A 46 9.92 6.13 16.92
N PHE A 47 9.63 7.42 16.74
CA PHE A 47 8.87 7.91 15.60
C PHE A 47 9.63 7.69 14.29
N GLN A 48 10.94 7.92 14.29
CA GLN A 48 11.77 7.69 13.10
C GLN A 48 11.70 6.22 12.65
N LYS A 49 11.78 5.29 13.58
CA LYS A 49 11.66 3.86 13.27
C LYS A 49 10.30 3.51 12.69
N GLN A 50 9.24 4.08 13.26
CA GLN A 50 7.87 3.86 12.77
C GLN A 50 7.67 4.44 11.38
N ILE A 51 8.18 5.64 11.13
CA ILE A 51 8.13 6.29 9.83
C ILE A 51 8.84 5.42 8.78
N LYS A 52 10.03 4.95 9.11
CA LYS A 52 10.79 4.08 8.21
C LYS A 52 10.04 2.78 7.93
N TYR A 53 9.44 2.17 8.95
CA TYR A 53 8.64 0.96 8.78
C TYR A 53 7.49 1.19 7.80
N HIS A 54 6.71 2.25 8.00
CA HIS A 54 5.58 2.53 7.12
C HIS A 54 6.03 2.87 5.71
N SER A 55 7.15 3.59 5.57
CA SER A 55 7.72 3.89 4.25
C SER A 55 8.11 2.61 3.50
N GLN A 56 8.75 1.67 4.20
CA GLN A 56 9.12 0.37 3.61
C GLN A 56 7.89 -0.44 3.23
N MET A 57 6.86 -0.42 4.07
CA MET A 57 5.62 -1.13 3.78
C MET A 57 4.90 -0.53 2.57
N GLU A 58 4.92 0.79 2.42
CA GLU A 58 4.38 1.45 1.23
C GLU A 58 5.07 0.93 -0.04
N GLU A 59 6.40 0.86 -0.02
CA GLU A 59 7.16 0.36 -1.18
C GLU A 59 6.80 -1.09 -1.52
N ILE A 60 6.70 -1.94 -0.51
CA ILE A 60 6.34 -3.35 -0.70
C ILE A 60 4.95 -3.46 -1.33
N TRP A 61 3.98 -2.74 -0.80
CA TRP A 61 2.60 -2.81 -1.30
C TRP A 61 2.45 -2.17 -2.67
N ARG A 62 3.20 -1.09 -2.96
CA ARG A 62 3.22 -0.50 -4.30
C ARG A 62 3.81 -1.45 -5.33
N GLY A 63 4.84 -2.21 -4.94
CA GLY A 63 5.39 -3.27 -5.79
C GLY A 63 4.37 -4.36 -6.08
N ASN A 64 3.60 -4.77 -5.06
CA ASN A 64 2.54 -5.75 -5.22
C ASN A 64 1.41 -5.22 -6.12
N GLU A 65 1.06 -3.95 -5.97
CA GLU A 65 0.08 -3.29 -6.84
C GLU A 65 0.50 -3.35 -8.30
N GLU A 66 1.75 -2.99 -8.56
CA GLU A 66 2.29 -2.98 -9.92
C GLU A 66 2.24 -4.38 -10.55
N LYS A 67 2.69 -5.39 -9.80
CA LYS A 67 2.65 -6.77 -10.27
C LYS A 67 1.24 -7.23 -10.59
N LEU A 68 0.29 -6.90 -9.71
CA LEU A 68 -1.11 -7.30 -9.92
C LEU A 68 -1.70 -6.60 -11.13
N ARG A 69 -1.42 -5.32 -11.32
CA ARG A 69 -1.91 -4.57 -12.48
C ARG A 69 -1.35 -5.15 -13.78
N ARG A 70 -0.10 -5.58 -13.80
CA ARG A 70 0.49 -6.26 -14.97
C ARG A 70 -0.22 -7.57 -15.26
N GLN A 71 -0.52 -8.37 -14.22
CA GLN A 71 -1.27 -9.61 -14.37
C GLN A 71 -2.66 -9.37 -14.94
N MET A 72 -3.32 -8.31 -14.47
CA MET A 72 -4.65 -7.94 -14.95
C MET A 72 -4.61 -7.55 -16.42
N GLU A 73 -3.58 -6.86 -16.87
CA GLU A 73 -3.39 -6.52 -18.28
C GLU A 73 -3.15 -7.75 -19.15
N GLU A 74 -2.33 -8.68 -18.68
CA GLU A 74 -2.05 -9.91 -19.40
C GLU A 74 -3.27 -10.79 -19.59
N ASN A 75 -4.23 -10.69 -18.68
CA ASN A 75 -5.45 -11.51 -18.69
C ASN A 75 -6.62 -10.86 -19.44
N LYS A 76 -6.40 -9.78 -20.14
CA LYS A 76 -7.44 -9.13 -20.96
C LYS A 76 -7.78 -9.93 -22.23
#